data_6b53e9c5b90881f52160d55933a086d6
#
_entry.id   6b53e9c5b90881f52160d55933a086d6
#
_cell.length_a   1.000
_cell.length_b   1.000
_cell.length_c   1.000
_cell.angle_alpha   90.00
_cell.angle_beta   90.00
_cell.angle_gamma   90.00
#
_symmetry.space_group_name_H-M   'P 1'
#
loop_
_entity.id
_entity.type
_entity.pdbx_description
1 polymer ?
#
loop_
_entity_poly.entity_id
_entity_poly.type
_entity_poly.pdbx_seq_one_letter_code
_entity_poly.pdbx_strand_id
1 'polypeptide(L)'
;MPGFVEGHCHVSEGAFWAYAYTGFFPRADPQGRIWEACKSIPAVIQRLKQSDSSKGHIAAWGFDPIYFEDQCRMTRQDLDAVSETCCVGVMHASGHIMNVNTLALEKAGLMRQGIEHPGIPLDKDGYPNGELKGPDAMTMVGRYVGFDREAMAGDEAAMWRFASLCVRAGVTTATDLANLLPDDAVEMMLRVTASGSYPVRIVAMRRFQAMSPTELVERAMALKQKSTDQLRLGAIKAFVDGSIQGFSARLRWPGYYNGMPNGLWYTPPEHLALLYEGALANGLQVHTHTNGDEAIDLAIHCFTQALRKQSSADHRFVLQHCQMGDEAQFRKMQALGLAVNLFPNHHYFWGDQHRTITLGPQRAQRMNACASALRAGLVMGIHSDAPVTPLAPLFTAWAAVNRLTASGVTLGSDECISVDEALYAITLGAAQTLHLDHEVGSIAVGKRADFAVLEHDPYEVPPEALHRIKVWGTVQAGRLFPASL
;
A
#
# COMPACT_ATOMS: atom_id res chain seq x y z
N MET A 1 22.20 -6.56 10.27
CA MET A 1 20.92 -7.24 10.54
C MET A 1 20.53 -8.11 9.34
N PRO A 2 19.56 -9.06 9.46
CA PRO A 2 18.93 -9.63 8.26
C PRO A 2 18.45 -8.50 7.36
N GLY A 3 18.48 -8.72 6.04
CA GLY A 3 17.90 -7.78 5.11
C GLY A 3 16.40 -7.58 5.41
N PHE A 4 15.94 -6.33 5.37
CA PHE A 4 14.53 -6.05 5.64
C PHE A 4 13.65 -6.62 4.56
N VAL A 5 12.47 -7.10 4.97
CA VAL A 5 11.43 -7.65 4.10
C VAL A 5 10.24 -6.71 4.15
N GLU A 6 9.95 -6.05 3.04
CA GLU A 6 8.79 -5.19 2.93
C GLU A 6 7.59 -6.01 2.44
N GLY A 7 6.74 -6.40 3.39
CA GLY A 7 5.61 -7.31 3.15
C GLY A 7 4.43 -6.68 2.41
N HIS A 8 4.42 -5.35 2.23
CA HIS A 8 3.40 -4.62 1.47
C HIS A 8 3.93 -3.29 0.95
N CYS A 9 4.29 -3.27 -0.30
CA CYS A 9 4.61 -2.05 -1.04
C CYS A 9 4.30 -2.26 -2.53
N HIS A 10 4.55 -1.23 -3.34
CA HIS A 10 4.26 -1.22 -4.76
C HIS A 10 5.47 -0.72 -5.55
N VAL A 11 5.96 -1.51 -6.50
CA VAL A 11 7.05 -1.12 -7.43
C VAL A 11 6.67 0.12 -8.24
N SER A 12 5.36 0.35 -8.41
CA SER A 12 4.83 1.57 -9.04
C SER A 12 5.24 2.87 -8.34
N GLU A 13 5.77 2.84 -7.11
CA GLU A 13 6.40 4.02 -6.50
C GLU A 13 7.50 4.58 -7.39
N GLY A 14 8.30 3.73 -8.02
CA GLY A 14 9.30 4.17 -8.97
C GLY A 14 8.72 4.89 -10.19
N ALA A 15 7.51 4.55 -10.62
CA ALA A 15 6.82 5.25 -11.70
C ALA A 15 6.24 6.61 -11.22
N PHE A 16 5.70 6.67 -10.00
CA PHE A 16 5.22 7.94 -9.43
C PHE A 16 6.31 9.00 -9.32
N TRP A 17 7.55 8.62 -9.08
CA TRP A 17 8.69 9.56 -9.06
C TRP A 17 9.05 10.16 -10.42
N ALA A 18 8.39 9.78 -11.50
CA ALA A 18 8.42 10.50 -12.76
C ALA A 18 7.51 11.76 -12.76
N TYR A 19 6.73 11.98 -11.70
CA TYR A 19 5.75 13.05 -11.53
C TYR A 19 6.03 13.86 -10.27
N ALA A 20 5.39 15.03 -10.15
CA ALA A 20 5.58 15.92 -9.02
C ALA A 20 4.98 15.32 -7.74
N TYR A 21 5.73 15.39 -6.65
CA TYR A 21 5.21 15.05 -5.32
C TYR A 21 4.50 16.26 -4.71
N THR A 22 3.27 16.07 -4.25
CA THR A 22 2.40 17.13 -3.68
C THR A 22 1.88 16.79 -2.29
N GLY A 23 2.57 15.91 -1.56
CA GLY A 23 2.15 15.45 -0.24
C GLY A 23 2.29 16.50 0.86
N PHE A 24 1.56 16.27 1.94
CA PHE A 24 1.53 17.15 3.12
C PHE A 24 2.81 17.08 3.97
N PHE A 25 3.54 15.98 3.92
CA PHE A 25 4.83 15.79 4.58
C PHE A 25 5.97 15.86 3.55
N PRO A 26 7.18 16.33 3.95
CA PRO A 26 8.32 16.26 3.05
C PRO A 26 8.70 14.80 2.75
N ARG A 27 9.27 14.54 1.57
CA ARG A 27 9.64 13.17 1.15
C ARG A 27 10.90 13.16 0.31
N ALA A 28 11.80 12.21 0.58
CA ALA A 28 12.97 11.97 -0.24
C ALA A 28 12.63 11.19 -1.51
N ASP A 29 13.13 11.65 -2.67
CA ASP A 29 13.04 10.90 -3.92
C ASP A 29 14.11 9.79 -4.03
N PRO A 30 14.10 8.95 -5.09
CA PRO A 30 15.09 7.88 -5.27
C PRO A 30 16.54 8.35 -5.28
N GLN A 31 16.81 9.62 -5.61
CA GLN A 31 18.14 10.24 -5.58
C GLN A 31 18.48 10.87 -4.21
N GLY A 32 17.53 10.85 -3.27
CA GLY A 32 17.69 11.41 -1.93
C GLY A 32 17.43 12.92 -1.83
N ARG A 33 16.93 13.57 -2.91
CA ARG A 33 16.50 14.96 -2.84
C ARG A 33 15.20 15.05 -2.06
N ILE A 34 15.12 15.99 -1.13
CA ILE A 34 13.90 16.24 -0.37
C ILE A 34 12.94 17.12 -1.19
N TRP A 35 11.73 16.61 -1.35
CA TRP A 35 10.60 17.38 -1.85
C TRP A 35 9.87 18.00 -0.66
N GLU A 36 9.78 19.32 -0.67
CA GLU A 36 9.09 20.06 0.39
C GLU A 36 7.59 19.78 0.39
N ALA A 37 6.98 19.90 1.56
CA ALA A 37 5.54 19.68 1.77
C ALA A 37 4.66 20.69 1.03
N CYS A 38 3.50 20.26 0.55
CA CYS A 38 2.40 21.13 0.13
C CYS A 38 1.35 21.21 1.23
N LYS A 39 1.28 22.36 1.91
CA LYS A 39 0.41 22.57 3.09
C LYS A 39 -0.96 23.17 2.77
N SER A 40 -1.27 23.40 1.48
CA SER A 40 -2.54 23.97 1.02
C SER A 40 -2.80 23.61 -0.44
N ILE A 41 -4.07 23.69 -0.87
CA ILE A 41 -4.45 23.52 -2.29
C ILE A 41 -3.73 24.55 -3.19
N PRO A 42 -3.63 25.86 -2.86
CA PRO A 42 -2.83 26.79 -3.65
C PRO A 42 -1.37 26.38 -3.83
N ALA A 43 -0.73 25.79 -2.80
CA ALA A 43 0.64 25.30 -2.91
C ALA A 43 0.75 24.10 -3.89
N VAL A 44 -0.25 23.19 -3.88
CA VAL A 44 -0.35 22.11 -4.86
C VAL A 44 -0.50 22.65 -6.27
N ILE A 45 -1.44 23.59 -6.50
CA ILE A 45 -1.66 24.22 -7.80
C ILE A 45 -0.39 24.92 -8.30
N GLN A 46 0.32 25.64 -7.44
CA GLN A 46 1.58 26.29 -7.80
C GLN A 46 2.64 25.29 -8.25
N ARG A 47 2.78 24.17 -7.56
CA ARG A 47 3.71 23.10 -7.91
C ARG A 47 3.35 22.44 -9.26
N LEU A 48 2.06 22.19 -9.49
CA LEU A 48 1.58 21.64 -10.75
C LEU A 48 1.87 22.56 -11.95
N LYS A 49 1.71 23.89 -11.79
CA LYS A 49 2.05 24.87 -12.83
C LYS A 49 3.53 24.89 -13.22
N GLN A 50 4.40 24.41 -12.33
CA GLN A 50 5.85 24.30 -12.56
C GLN A 50 6.26 22.91 -13.07
N SER A 51 5.30 21.97 -13.16
CA SER A 51 5.58 20.59 -13.58
C SER A 51 5.70 20.47 -15.10
N ASP A 52 6.44 19.45 -15.54
CA ASP A 52 6.61 19.16 -16.96
C ASP A 52 5.29 18.75 -17.61
N SER A 53 4.93 19.42 -18.70
CA SER A 53 3.75 19.14 -19.52
C SER A 53 4.10 18.56 -20.91
N SER A 54 5.37 18.27 -21.17
CA SER A 54 5.88 17.83 -22.49
C SER A 54 5.22 16.52 -22.97
N LYS A 55 4.71 15.70 -22.04
CA LYS A 55 3.98 14.46 -22.34
C LYS A 55 2.50 14.65 -22.66
N GLY A 56 2.02 15.90 -22.77
CA GLY A 56 0.60 16.21 -23.03
C GLY A 56 -0.32 16.05 -21.83
N HIS A 57 0.23 15.83 -20.65
CA HIS A 57 -0.49 15.81 -19.37
C HIS A 57 0.40 16.35 -18.24
N ILE A 58 -0.23 16.76 -17.14
CA ILE A 58 0.43 17.14 -15.88
C ILE A 58 -0.06 16.18 -14.81
N ALA A 59 0.86 15.46 -14.19
CA ALA A 59 0.57 14.47 -13.16
C ALA A 59 1.30 14.80 -11.85
N ALA A 60 0.62 14.56 -10.73
CA ALA A 60 1.19 14.64 -9.39
C ALA A 60 0.59 13.58 -8.47
N TRP A 61 1.25 13.34 -7.33
CA TRP A 61 0.82 12.34 -6.36
C TRP A 61 1.15 12.74 -4.93
N GLY A 62 0.55 12.04 -3.97
CA GLY A 62 0.80 12.24 -2.55
C GLY A 62 -0.14 13.23 -1.87
N PHE A 63 -1.05 13.85 -2.61
CA PHE A 63 -2.08 14.76 -2.07
C PHE A 63 -3.01 14.03 -1.10
N ASP A 64 -3.41 14.67 0.00
CA ASP A 64 -4.49 14.18 0.86
C ASP A 64 -5.22 15.36 1.52
N PRO A 65 -6.50 15.61 1.17
CA PRO A 65 -7.25 16.77 1.64
C PRO A 65 -7.61 16.71 3.13
N ILE A 66 -7.45 15.55 3.79
CA ILE A 66 -7.79 15.41 5.21
C ILE A 66 -6.92 16.26 6.13
N TYR A 67 -5.75 16.70 5.65
CA TYR A 67 -4.82 17.53 6.41
C TYR A 67 -5.14 19.02 6.35
N PHE A 68 -5.99 19.46 5.41
CA PHE A 68 -6.27 20.88 5.22
C PHE A 68 -7.42 21.34 6.13
N GLU A 69 -7.34 22.59 6.56
CA GLU A 69 -8.42 23.23 7.30
C GLU A 69 -9.73 23.12 6.51
N ASP A 70 -10.84 22.97 7.21
CA ASP A 70 -12.19 22.78 6.65
C ASP A 70 -12.35 21.58 5.71
N GLN A 71 -11.37 20.66 5.67
CA GLN A 71 -11.36 19.50 4.77
C GLN A 71 -11.67 19.87 3.31
N CYS A 72 -11.17 21.04 2.88
CA CYS A 72 -11.34 21.54 1.53
C CYS A 72 -10.92 20.49 0.50
N ARG A 73 -11.87 20.06 -0.32
CA ARG A 73 -11.62 19.07 -1.38
C ARG A 73 -11.28 19.80 -2.69
N MET A 74 -10.24 19.31 -3.36
CA MET A 74 -9.83 19.80 -4.65
C MET A 74 -10.92 19.47 -5.69
N THR A 75 -11.34 20.45 -6.47
CA THR A 75 -12.33 20.33 -7.55
C THR A 75 -11.67 20.31 -8.92
N ARG A 76 -12.44 19.95 -9.97
CA ARG A 76 -11.96 20.05 -11.36
C ARG A 76 -11.57 21.48 -11.72
N GLN A 77 -12.30 22.51 -11.21
CA GLN A 77 -12.03 23.92 -11.47
C GLN A 77 -10.69 24.37 -10.88
N ASP A 78 -10.31 23.85 -9.70
CA ASP A 78 -8.99 24.11 -9.13
C ASP A 78 -7.87 23.59 -10.06
N LEU A 79 -8.09 22.46 -10.71
CA LEU A 79 -7.15 21.88 -11.66
C LEU A 79 -7.23 22.49 -13.07
N ASP A 80 -8.38 23.03 -13.49
CA ASP A 80 -8.53 23.84 -14.70
C ASP A 80 -7.65 25.10 -14.61
N ALA A 81 -7.51 25.68 -13.40
CA ALA A 81 -6.60 26.80 -13.14
C ALA A 81 -5.10 26.45 -13.32
N VAL A 82 -4.74 25.17 -13.38
CA VAL A 82 -3.37 24.71 -13.72
C VAL A 82 -3.16 24.74 -15.22
N SER A 83 -4.10 24.15 -15.99
CA SER A 83 -4.04 24.11 -17.45
C SER A 83 -5.42 23.81 -18.04
N GLU A 84 -5.80 24.58 -19.05
CA GLU A 84 -6.99 24.33 -19.87
C GLU A 84 -6.65 23.50 -21.13
N THR A 85 -5.38 23.33 -21.46
CA THR A 85 -4.91 22.66 -22.68
C THR A 85 -4.28 21.30 -22.44
N CYS A 86 -3.90 20.99 -21.20
CA CYS A 86 -3.36 19.70 -20.79
C CYS A 86 -4.32 19.01 -19.81
N CYS A 87 -4.42 17.69 -19.91
CA CYS A 87 -5.06 16.90 -18.86
C CYS A 87 -4.24 16.99 -17.57
N VAL A 88 -4.91 17.26 -16.45
CA VAL A 88 -4.25 17.35 -15.13
C VAL A 88 -4.82 16.28 -14.23
N GLY A 89 -3.93 15.53 -13.55
CA GLY A 89 -4.31 14.51 -12.58
C GLY A 89 -3.47 14.55 -11.32
N VAL A 90 -4.11 14.39 -10.17
CA VAL A 90 -3.47 14.34 -8.85
C VAL A 90 -3.93 13.09 -8.12
N MET A 91 -3.01 12.14 -7.95
CA MET A 91 -3.26 10.92 -7.18
C MET A 91 -3.15 11.21 -5.69
N HIS A 92 -4.16 10.80 -4.90
CA HIS A 92 -4.08 10.89 -3.46
C HIS A 92 -3.04 9.94 -2.88
N ALA A 93 -2.50 10.28 -1.70
CA ALA A 93 -1.53 9.46 -0.98
C ALA A 93 -2.01 8.02 -0.75
N SER A 94 -3.31 7.85 -0.49
CA SER A 94 -3.92 6.53 -0.28
C SER A 94 -3.95 5.63 -1.52
N GLY A 95 -3.74 6.17 -2.74
CA GLY A 95 -3.89 5.42 -3.99
C GLY A 95 -5.33 5.02 -4.35
N HIS A 96 -6.32 5.41 -3.53
CA HIS A 96 -7.73 5.06 -3.72
C HIS A 96 -8.59 6.19 -4.31
N ILE A 97 -8.04 7.40 -4.44
CA ILE A 97 -8.72 8.59 -4.95
C ILE A 97 -7.79 9.35 -5.89
N MET A 98 -8.35 9.93 -6.93
CA MET A 98 -7.66 10.80 -7.87
C MET A 98 -8.52 12.03 -8.18
N ASN A 99 -7.92 13.22 -8.21
CA ASN A 99 -8.57 14.42 -8.74
C ASN A 99 -8.09 14.69 -10.15
N VAL A 100 -9.00 15.12 -11.02
CA VAL A 100 -8.72 15.43 -12.43
C VAL A 100 -9.42 16.71 -12.88
N ASN A 101 -8.86 17.39 -13.89
CA ASN A 101 -9.46 18.58 -14.47
C ASN A 101 -10.61 18.26 -15.45
N THR A 102 -11.32 19.30 -15.89
CA THR A 102 -12.44 19.18 -16.84
C THR A 102 -12.01 18.52 -18.14
N LEU A 103 -10.89 18.90 -18.73
CA LEU A 103 -10.39 18.33 -19.98
C LEU A 103 -10.15 16.81 -19.89
N ALA A 104 -9.66 16.32 -18.76
CA ALA A 104 -9.46 14.87 -18.56
C ALA A 104 -10.80 14.11 -18.51
N LEU A 105 -11.82 14.70 -17.85
CA LEU A 105 -13.18 14.14 -17.84
C LEU A 105 -13.84 14.15 -19.24
N GLU A 106 -13.63 15.22 -20.01
CA GLU A 106 -14.11 15.31 -21.40
C GLU A 106 -13.50 14.23 -22.28
N LYS A 107 -12.18 14.07 -22.25
CA LYS A 107 -11.48 13.02 -23.01
C LYS A 107 -11.91 11.61 -22.62
N ALA A 108 -12.30 11.41 -21.37
CA ALA A 108 -12.86 10.15 -20.89
C ALA A 108 -14.36 9.96 -21.21
N GLY A 109 -15.04 10.96 -21.79
CA GLY A 109 -16.49 10.94 -22.06
C GLY A 109 -17.34 11.02 -20.79
N LEU A 110 -16.76 11.48 -19.68
CA LEU A 110 -17.42 11.56 -18.38
C LEU A 110 -18.01 12.97 -18.08
N MET A 111 -17.65 14.01 -18.83
CA MET A 111 -18.15 15.37 -18.56
C MET A 111 -19.58 15.55 -19.06
N ARG A 112 -20.53 14.87 -18.41
CA ARG A 112 -21.96 14.90 -18.71
C ARG A 112 -22.79 14.71 -17.45
N GLN A 113 -24.05 15.15 -17.48
CA GLN A 113 -25.03 14.87 -16.41
C GLN A 113 -25.51 13.41 -16.46
N GLY A 114 -26.09 12.93 -15.35
CA GLY A 114 -26.74 11.63 -15.28
C GLY A 114 -25.76 10.46 -15.20
N ILE A 115 -24.56 10.67 -14.68
CA ILE A 115 -23.62 9.58 -14.36
C ILE A 115 -24.04 8.94 -13.04
N GLU A 116 -24.42 7.67 -13.12
CA GLU A 116 -24.78 6.84 -11.95
C GLU A 116 -23.60 5.90 -11.61
N HIS A 117 -22.53 6.46 -11.06
CA HIS A 117 -21.38 5.68 -10.62
C HIS A 117 -20.98 6.10 -9.19
N PRO A 118 -20.97 5.18 -8.21
CA PRO A 118 -20.74 5.52 -6.80
C PRO A 118 -19.36 6.14 -6.54
N GLY A 119 -18.39 5.88 -7.40
CA GLY A 119 -17.04 6.43 -7.32
C GLY A 119 -16.85 7.76 -8.07
N ILE A 120 -17.90 8.35 -8.66
CA ILE A 120 -17.83 9.63 -9.39
C ILE A 120 -18.79 10.63 -8.74
N PRO A 121 -18.36 11.38 -7.72
CA PRO A 121 -19.19 12.41 -7.08
C PRO A 121 -19.53 13.53 -8.06
N LEU A 122 -20.77 14.02 -7.95
CA LEU A 122 -21.28 15.10 -8.77
C LEU A 122 -21.25 16.43 -8.01
N ASP A 123 -21.11 17.52 -8.76
CA ASP A 123 -21.31 18.88 -8.25
C ASP A 123 -22.80 19.23 -8.15
N LYS A 124 -23.12 20.45 -7.69
CA LYS A 124 -24.49 20.95 -7.54
C LYS A 124 -25.27 21.00 -8.85
N ASP A 125 -24.59 21.06 -10.00
CA ASP A 125 -25.18 21.16 -11.33
C ASP A 125 -25.31 19.77 -12.00
N GLY A 126 -24.98 18.69 -11.27
CA GLY A 126 -25.10 17.30 -11.72
C GLY A 126 -23.96 16.81 -12.62
N TYR A 127 -22.84 17.51 -12.68
CA TYR A 127 -21.63 17.10 -13.40
C TYR A 127 -20.59 16.52 -12.45
N PRO A 128 -19.68 15.63 -12.93
CA PRO A 128 -18.56 15.16 -12.11
C PRO A 128 -17.74 16.31 -11.54
N ASN A 129 -17.49 16.28 -10.23
CA ASN A 129 -16.77 17.35 -9.54
C ASN A 129 -15.24 17.30 -9.72
N GLY A 130 -14.72 16.27 -10.37
CA GLY A 130 -13.30 16.03 -10.59
C GLY A 130 -12.67 14.99 -9.68
N GLU A 131 -13.34 14.56 -8.61
CA GLU A 131 -12.87 13.49 -7.75
C GLU A 131 -13.33 12.12 -8.28
N LEU A 132 -12.42 11.14 -8.32
CA LEU A 132 -12.67 9.77 -8.76
C LEU A 132 -12.26 8.83 -7.63
N LYS A 133 -13.18 8.02 -7.11
CA LYS A 133 -13.00 7.11 -5.97
C LYS A 133 -13.01 5.66 -6.42
N GLY A 134 -12.02 4.94 -5.97
CA GLY A 134 -11.88 3.51 -6.24
C GLY A 134 -11.25 3.19 -7.60
N PRO A 135 -10.78 1.94 -7.75
CA PRO A 135 -10.02 1.52 -8.93
C PRO A 135 -10.77 1.69 -10.24
N ASP A 136 -12.08 1.41 -10.25
CA ASP A 136 -12.88 1.41 -11.48
C ASP A 136 -13.04 2.83 -12.03
N ALA A 137 -13.46 3.80 -11.19
CA ALA A 137 -13.59 5.19 -11.59
C ALA A 137 -12.23 5.78 -12.04
N MET A 138 -11.16 5.49 -11.31
CA MET A 138 -9.83 5.99 -11.64
C MET A 138 -9.28 5.43 -12.96
N THR A 139 -9.56 4.17 -13.28
CA THR A 139 -9.11 3.55 -14.52
C THR A 139 -9.73 4.19 -15.77
N MET A 140 -10.97 4.71 -15.67
CA MET A 140 -11.63 5.38 -16.79
C MET A 140 -10.86 6.61 -17.31
N VAL A 141 -10.11 7.28 -16.41
CA VAL A 141 -9.42 8.55 -16.70
C VAL A 141 -7.90 8.43 -16.67
N GLY A 142 -7.37 7.46 -15.94
CA GLY A 142 -5.95 7.34 -15.60
C GLY A 142 -5.00 7.48 -16.79
N ARG A 143 -5.32 6.86 -17.94
CA ARG A 143 -4.52 6.93 -19.18
C ARG A 143 -4.34 8.35 -19.74
N TYR A 144 -5.26 9.25 -19.46
CA TYR A 144 -5.20 10.63 -19.98
C TYR A 144 -4.36 11.55 -19.10
N VAL A 145 -4.09 11.14 -17.86
CA VAL A 145 -3.40 11.96 -16.85
C VAL A 145 -2.09 11.31 -16.34
N GLY A 146 -1.56 10.34 -17.09
CA GLY A 146 -0.27 9.71 -16.77
C GLY A 146 -0.34 8.54 -15.78
N PHE A 147 -1.51 8.17 -15.29
CA PHE A 147 -1.71 7.04 -14.38
C PHE A 147 -2.28 5.80 -15.09
N ASP A 148 -1.74 5.51 -16.29
CA ASP A 148 -2.03 4.25 -16.98
C ASP A 148 -1.32 3.10 -16.26
N ARG A 149 -2.09 2.20 -15.66
CA ARG A 149 -1.55 1.11 -14.85
C ARG A 149 -0.80 0.06 -15.65
N GLU A 150 -1.17 -0.16 -16.91
CA GLU A 150 -0.47 -1.11 -17.78
C GLU A 150 0.88 -0.52 -18.19
N ALA A 151 0.91 0.73 -18.65
CA ALA A 151 2.13 1.42 -19.00
C ALA A 151 3.08 1.55 -17.79
N MET A 152 2.54 1.84 -16.60
CA MET A 152 3.33 1.91 -15.36
C MET A 152 3.91 0.55 -14.95
N ALA A 153 3.20 -0.55 -15.18
CA ALA A 153 3.68 -1.90 -14.88
C ALA A 153 4.86 -2.32 -15.78
N GLY A 154 4.93 -1.81 -17.02
CA GLY A 154 6.00 -2.07 -17.98
C GLY A 154 7.19 -1.10 -17.93
N ASP A 155 7.22 -0.13 -17.00
CA ASP A 155 8.30 0.87 -16.90
C ASP A 155 9.56 0.29 -16.22
N GLU A 156 10.55 -0.12 -17.01
CA GLU A 156 11.84 -0.62 -16.51
C GLU A 156 12.58 0.43 -15.66
N ALA A 157 12.53 1.70 -16.05
CA ALA A 157 13.18 2.76 -15.27
C ALA A 157 12.52 2.94 -13.90
N ALA A 158 11.21 2.68 -13.78
CA ALA A 158 10.52 2.65 -12.50
C ALA A 158 11.05 1.54 -11.58
N MET A 159 11.33 0.36 -12.11
CA MET A 159 11.93 -0.73 -11.31
C MET A 159 13.29 -0.31 -10.73
N TRP A 160 14.15 0.34 -11.51
CA TRP A 160 15.45 0.80 -11.04
C TRP A 160 15.34 1.94 -10.03
N ARG A 161 14.40 2.87 -10.21
CA ARG A 161 14.11 3.91 -9.21
C ARG A 161 13.61 3.30 -7.89
N PHE A 162 12.72 2.31 -7.97
CA PHE A 162 12.24 1.59 -6.80
C PHE A 162 13.36 0.81 -6.10
N ALA A 163 14.24 0.15 -6.86
CA ALA A 163 15.41 -0.54 -6.32
C ALA A 163 16.33 0.39 -5.52
N SER A 164 16.54 1.63 -6.01
CA SER A 164 17.31 2.64 -5.27
C SER A 164 16.67 3.00 -3.93
N LEU A 165 15.34 3.13 -3.87
CA LEU A 165 14.61 3.33 -2.61
C LEU A 165 14.82 2.14 -1.66
N CYS A 166 14.72 0.90 -2.16
CA CYS A 166 14.93 -0.31 -1.37
C CYS A 166 16.32 -0.38 -0.75
N VAL A 167 17.37 -0.12 -1.53
CA VAL A 167 18.76 -0.13 -1.03
C VAL A 167 18.95 0.91 0.08
N ARG A 168 18.44 2.13 -0.12
CA ARG A 168 18.50 3.21 0.89
C ARG A 168 17.70 2.89 2.15
N ALA A 169 16.66 2.05 2.04
CA ALA A 169 15.82 1.63 3.15
C ALA A 169 16.28 0.32 3.83
N GLY A 170 17.31 -0.36 3.32
CA GLY A 170 17.77 -1.65 3.84
C GLY A 170 16.94 -2.86 3.40
N VAL A 171 16.07 -2.68 2.39
CA VAL A 171 15.16 -3.71 1.91
C VAL A 171 15.84 -4.59 0.86
N THR A 172 15.91 -5.89 1.13
CA THR A 172 16.46 -6.91 0.21
C THR A 172 15.39 -7.76 -0.46
N THR A 173 14.18 -7.79 0.13
CA THR A 173 13.00 -8.45 -0.43
C THR A 173 11.82 -7.50 -0.29
N ALA A 174 11.18 -7.17 -1.41
CA ALA A 174 10.04 -6.26 -1.48
C ALA A 174 8.88 -6.90 -2.22
N THR A 175 7.67 -6.47 -1.93
CA THR A 175 6.49 -6.88 -2.67
C THR A 175 6.16 -5.87 -3.79
N ASP A 176 5.39 -6.32 -4.76
CA ASP A 176 4.63 -5.49 -5.67
C ASP A 176 3.17 -5.94 -5.62
N LEU A 177 2.48 -5.50 -4.57
CA LEU A 177 1.09 -5.85 -4.35
C LEU A 177 0.19 -5.01 -5.26
N ALA A 178 -0.71 -5.66 -5.98
CA ALA A 178 -1.67 -5.01 -6.87
C ALA A 178 -1.15 -4.60 -8.26
N ASN A 179 -0.18 -5.30 -8.77
CA ASN A 179 0.22 -5.19 -10.17
C ASN A 179 -0.79 -5.92 -11.10
N LEU A 180 -1.01 -5.41 -12.30
CA LEU A 180 -1.81 -6.07 -13.33
C LEU A 180 -1.08 -7.25 -13.98
N LEU A 181 0.24 -7.27 -13.96
CA LEU A 181 1.11 -8.30 -14.51
C LEU A 181 0.70 -8.71 -15.93
N PRO A 182 0.61 -7.78 -16.92
CA PRO A 182 0.49 -8.15 -18.31
C PRO A 182 1.77 -8.87 -18.76
N ASP A 183 1.71 -9.63 -19.85
CA ASP A 183 2.82 -10.53 -20.24
C ASP A 183 4.12 -9.77 -20.53
N ASP A 184 4.05 -8.62 -21.20
CA ASP A 184 5.19 -7.75 -21.49
C ASP A 184 5.85 -7.19 -20.21
N ALA A 185 5.05 -6.78 -19.21
CA ALA A 185 5.58 -6.37 -17.92
C ALA A 185 6.25 -7.54 -17.18
N VAL A 186 5.67 -8.72 -17.21
CA VAL A 186 6.28 -9.93 -16.60
C VAL A 186 7.61 -10.27 -17.29
N GLU A 187 7.69 -10.21 -18.62
CA GLU A 187 8.93 -10.45 -19.37
C GLU A 187 10.00 -9.38 -19.03
N MET A 188 9.61 -8.12 -18.93
CA MET A 188 10.50 -7.05 -18.49
C MET A 188 11.00 -7.29 -17.06
N MET A 189 10.12 -7.61 -16.12
CA MET A 189 10.50 -7.90 -14.73
C MET A 189 11.45 -9.09 -14.64
N LEU A 190 11.21 -10.17 -15.37
CA LEU A 190 12.10 -11.34 -15.44
C LEU A 190 13.49 -10.94 -15.96
N ARG A 191 13.56 -10.15 -17.03
CA ARG A 191 14.83 -9.68 -17.62
C ARG A 191 15.60 -8.81 -16.64
N VAL A 192 14.94 -7.85 -16.01
CA VAL A 192 15.56 -6.90 -15.07
C VAL A 192 16.09 -7.61 -13.83
N THR A 193 15.28 -8.47 -13.22
CA THR A 193 15.66 -9.19 -11.99
C THR A 193 16.72 -10.26 -12.23
N ALA A 194 16.81 -10.81 -13.44
CA ALA A 194 17.86 -11.76 -13.84
C ALA A 194 19.25 -11.10 -14.04
N SER A 195 19.32 -9.78 -14.13
CA SER A 195 20.57 -9.05 -14.44
C SER A 195 21.54 -9.11 -13.28
N GLY A 196 21.61 -9.81 -12.36
CA GLY A 196 22.57 -9.87 -11.23
C GLY A 196 23.02 -8.51 -10.64
N SER A 197 22.67 -7.40 -11.26
CA SER A 197 22.86 -6.03 -10.77
C SER A 197 21.60 -5.45 -10.10
N TYR A 198 20.46 -6.11 -10.25
CA TYR A 198 19.22 -5.68 -9.58
C TYR A 198 19.27 -6.09 -8.09
N PRO A 199 19.16 -5.12 -7.15
CA PRO A 199 19.56 -5.34 -5.76
C PRO A 199 18.44 -5.89 -4.85
N VAL A 200 17.28 -6.24 -5.40
CA VAL A 200 16.07 -6.56 -4.61
C VAL A 200 15.35 -7.77 -5.18
N ARG A 201 14.98 -8.72 -4.31
CA ARG A 201 14.02 -9.76 -4.66
C ARG A 201 12.61 -9.16 -4.67
N ILE A 202 11.84 -9.44 -5.72
CA ILE A 202 10.46 -8.95 -5.86
C ILE A 202 9.48 -10.12 -5.72
N VAL A 203 8.43 -9.90 -4.93
CA VAL A 203 7.25 -10.77 -4.82
C VAL A 203 6.07 -10.02 -5.43
N ALA A 204 5.77 -10.28 -6.69
CA ALA A 204 4.72 -9.58 -7.41
C ALA A 204 3.41 -10.36 -7.39
N MET A 205 2.31 -9.64 -7.06
CA MET A 205 0.98 -10.22 -6.89
C MET A 205 0.00 -9.65 -7.90
N ARG A 206 -0.69 -10.56 -8.61
CA ARG A 206 -1.74 -10.18 -9.56
C ARG A 206 -2.96 -9.65 -8.80
N ARG A 207 -3.35 -8.40 -9.09
CA ARG A 207 -4.55 -7.83 -8.46
C ARG A 207 -5.83 -8.41 -9.06
N PHE A 208 -6.85 -8.57 -8.23
CA PHE A 208 -8.21 -8.88 -8.65
C PHE A 208 -8.85 -7.62 -9.24
N GLN A 209 -8.92 -7.59 -10.57
CA GLN A 209 -9.62 -6.53 -11.34
C GLN A 209 -9.86 -7.02 -12.75
N ALA A 210 -11.03 -6.70 -13.32
CA ALA A 210 -11.41 -6.96 -14.71
C ALA A 210 -11.30 -8.44 -15.17
N MET A 211 -11.40 -9.38 -14.23
CA MET A 211 -11.38 -10.83 -14.46
C MET A 211 -12.36 -11.50 -13.52
N SER A 212 -12.91 -12.64 -13.90
CA SER A 212 -13.63 -13.50 -12.96
C SER A 212 -12.66 -14.14 -11.96
N PRO A 213 -13.14 -14.61 -10.79
CA PRO A 213 -12.29 -15.35 -9.84
C PRO A 213 -11.58 -16.55 -10.45
N THR A 214 -12.24 -17.29 -11.34
CA THR A 214 -11.66 -18.47 -12.02
C THR A 214 -10.53 -18.07 -12.97
N GLU A 215 -10.74 -17.10 -13.84
CA GLU A 215 -9.71 -16.60 -14.76
C GLU A 215 -8.49 -16.06 -14.00
N LEU A 216 -8.72 -15.39 -12.86
CA LEU A 216 -7.62 -14.89 -12.05
C LEU A 216 -6.79 -16.01 -11.43
N VAL A 217 -7.45 -17.07 -10.92
CA VAL A 217 -6.76 -18.25 -10.38
C VAL A 217 -5.94 -18.94 -11.48
N GLU A 218 -6.50 -19.16 -12.67
CA GLU A 218 -5.79 -19.72 -13.82
C GLU A 218 -4.57 -18.87 -14.22
N ARG A 219 -4.76 -17.55 -14.27
CA ARG A 219 -3.65 -16.61 -14.54
C ARG A 219 -2.57 -16.69 -13.47
N ALA A 220 -2.94 -16.74 -12.20
CA ALA A 220 -1.99 -16.84 -11.10
C ALA A 220 -1.19 -18.16 -11.14
N MET A 221 -1.84 -19.27 -11.48
CA MET A 221 -1.17 -20.56 -11.70
C MET A 221 -0.14 -20.48 -12.86
N ALA A 222 -0.51 -19.88 -13.97
CA ALA A 222 0.40 -19.69 -15.11
C ALA A 222 1.60 -18.78 -14.73
N LEU A 223 1.35 -17.71 -13.99
CA LEU A 223 2.40 -16.82 -13.47
C LEU A 223 3.34 -17.54 -12.50
N LYS A 224 2.82 -18.40 -11.61
CA LYS A 224 3.61 -19.16 -10.63
C LYS A 224 4.71 -19.99 -11.31
N GLN A 225 4.44 -20.54 -12.48
CA GLN A 225 5.40 -21.33 -13.26
C GLN A 225 6.58 -20.50 -13.83
N LYS A 226 6.40 -19.17 -13.92
CA LYS A 226 7.45 -18.24 -14.38
C LYS A 226 8.32 -17.72 -13.23
N SER A 227 8.07 -18.13 -11.98
CA SER A 227 8.84 -17.67 -10.80
C SER A 227 10.31 -18.04 -10.91
N THR A 228 11.17 -17.12 -10.44
CA THR A 228 12.61 -17.33 -10.29
C THR A 228 13.02 -17.04 -8.84
N ASP A 229 14.30 -17.20 -8.53
CA ASP A 229 14.85 -16.84 -7.21
C ASP A 229 14.72 -15.34 -6.89
N GLN A 230 14.70 -14.48 -7.92
CA GLN A 230 14.66 -13.02 -7.78
C GLN A 230 13.27 -12.42 -8.03
N LEU A 231 12.37 -13.14 -8.71
CA LEU A 231 11.01 -12.71 -8.98
C LEU A 231 10.04 -13.84 -8.61
N ARG A 232 9.27 -13.64 -7.57
CA ARG A 232 8.21 -14.57 -7.15
C ARG A 232 6.87 -14.09 -7.70
N LEU A 233 6.14 -15.00 -8.33
CA LEU A 233 4.87 -14.75 -8.99
C LEU A 233 3.84 -15.79 -8.53
N GLY A 234 2.55 -15.53 -8.79
CA GLY A 234 1.46 -16.47 -8.56
C GLY A 234 0.64 -16.20 -7.31
N ALA A 235 1.05 -15.28 -6.45
CA ALA A 235 0.17 -14.80 -5.38
C ALA A 235 -0.84 -13.77 -5.92
N ILE A 236 -1.96 -13.62 -5.22
CA ILE A 236 -3.10 -12.80 -5.63
C ILE A 236 -3.34 -11.69 -4.61
N LYS A 237 -3.66 -10.48 -5.09
CA LYS A 237 -4.10 -9.36 -4.27
C LYS A 237 -5.59 -9.08 -4.50
N ALA A 238 -6.39 -9.19 -3.45
CA ALA A 238 -7.80 -8.80 -3.42
C ALA A 238 -8.02 -7.54 -2.58
N PHE A 239 -9.16 -6.88 -2.78
CA PHE A 239 -9.56 -5.67 -2.06
C PHE A 239 -11.01 -5.83 -1.59
N VAL A 240 -11.26 -5.61 -0.30
CA VAL A 240 -12.62 -5.64 0.25
C VAL A 240 -13.18 -4.23 0.35
N ASP A 241 -12.40 -3.30 0.89
CA ASP A 241 -12.77 -1.90 1.09
C ASP A 241 -11.65 -0.94 0.67
N GLY A 242 -11.75 0.32 1.06
CA GLY A 242 -10.75 1.36 0.81
C GLY A 242 -10.08 1.88 2.08
N SER A 243 -9.68 3.16 2.08
CA SER A 243 -8.97 3.81 3.19
C SER A 243 -9.90 4.56 4.15
N ILE A 244 -9.53 4.61 5.44
CA ILE A 244 -10.32 5.33 6.46
C ILE A 244 -10.20 6.85 6.25
N GLN A 245 -9.01 7.39 5.98
CA GLN A 245 -8.81 8.81 5.71
C GLN A 245 -9.51 9.31 4.44
N GLY A 246 -9.73 8.41 3.47
CA GLY A 246 -10.49 8.70 2.25
C GLY A 246 -11.99 8.46 2.37
N PHE A 247 -12.51 8.10 3.54
CA PHE A 247 -13.91 7.76 3.78
C PHE A 247 -14.43 6.65 2.85
N SER A 248 -13.58 5.69 2.51
CA SER A 248 -13.91 4.57 1.63
C SER A 248 -13.76 3.19 2.29
N ALA A 249 -13.27 3.13 3.53
CA ALA A 249 -13.25 1.92 4.34
C ALA A 249 -14.64 1.60 4.91
N ARG A 250 -14.91 0.30 5.12
CA ARG A 250 -16.18 -0.21 5.68
C ARG A 250 -16.07 -0.40 7.19
N LEU A 251 -16.71 0.49 7.93
CA LEU A 251 -16.73 0.48 9.40
C LEU A 251 -18.05 -0.08 9.94
N ARG A 252 -17.98 -0.89 10.99
CA ARG A 252 -19.16 -1.28 11.77
C ARG A 252 -19.86 -0.06 12.35
N TRP A 253 -21.13 -0.20 12.69
CA TRP A 253 -21.84 0.83 13.43
C TRP A 253 -21.01 1.33 14.64
N PRO A 254 -20.94 2.65 14.89
CA PRO A 254 -21.70 3.76 14.30
C PRO A 254 -21.09 4.35 13.00
N GLY A 255 -20.12 3.74 12.35
CA GLY A 255 -19.49 4.24 11.14
C GLY A 255 -18.44 5.31 11.43
N TYR A 256 -18.32 6.31 10.55
CA TYR A 256 -17.38 7.42 10.71
C TYR A 256 -17.81 8.39 11.81
N TYR A 257 -16.84 8.86 12.60
CA TYR A 257 -17.08 9.75 13.76
C TYR A 257 -17.73 11.08 13.36
N ASN A 258 -17.39 11.64 12.21
CA ASN A 258 -17.96 12.87 11.69
C ASN A 258 -19.28 12.67 10.92
N GLY A 259 -19.85 11.48 10.94
CA GLY A 259 -21.14 11.16 10.29
C GLY A 259 -21.06 11.00 8.76
N MET A 260 -19.89 10.97 8.15
CA MET A 260 -19.75 10.66 6.73
C MET A 260 -20.34 9.29 6.41
N PRO A 261 -20.92 9.10 5.21
CA PRO A 261 -21.41 7.80 4.76
C PRO A 261 -20.33 6.72 4.87
N ASN A 262 -20.74 5.48 5.17
CA ASN A 262 -19.83 4.35 5.22
C ASN A 262 -19.21 4.09 3.83
N GLY A 263 -18.05 3.42 3.82
CA GLY A 263 -17.28 3.19 2.60
C GLY A 263 -17.92 2.24 1.59
N LEU A 264 -17.15 1.86 0.60
CA LEU A 264 -17.57 1.04 -0.54
C LEU A 264 -17.03 -0.40 -0.42
N TRP A 265 -17.82 -1.36 -0.89
CA TRP A 265 -17.35 -2.70 -1.19
C TRP A 265 -16.67 -2.72 -2.56
N TYR A 266 -15.40 -3.12 -2.62
CA TYR A 266 -14.64 -3.19 -3.89
C TYR A 266 -14.72 -4.56 -4.56
N THR A 267 -14.93 -5.61 -3.77
CA THR A 267 -15.14 -6.97 -4.29
C THR A 267 -16.46 -7.50 -3.75
N PRO A 268 -17.37 -7.99 -4.60
CA PRO A 268 -18.59 -8.68 -4.16
C PRO A 268 -18.24 -9.89 -3.28
N PRO A 269 -18.98 -10.14 -2.18
CA PRO A 269 -18.71 -11.26 -1.27
C PRO A 269 -18.61 -12.61 -1.97
N GLU A 270 -19.48 -12.84 -2.96
CA GLU A 270 -19.52 -14.09 -3.73
C GLU A 270 -18.24 -14.29 -4.54
N HIS A 271 -17.72 -13.23 -5.14
CA HIS A 271 -16.46 -13.28 -5.89
C HIS A 271 -15.27 -13.51 -4.96
N LEU A 272 -15.28 -12.90 -3.77
CA LEU A 272 -14.21 -13.10 -2.78
C LEU A 272 -14.17 -14.54 -2.28
N ALA A 273 -15.35 -15.13 -1.98
CA ALA A 273 -15.47 -16.51 -1.55
C ALA A 273 -14.99 -17.50 -2.63
N LEU A 274 -15.40 -17.31 -3.90
CA LEU A 274 -14.96 -18.11 -5.03
C LEU A 274 -13.44 -17.98 -5.26
N LEU A 275 -12.89 -16.78 -5.13
CA LEU A 275 -11.46 -16.54 -5.24
C LEU A 275 -10.67 -17.32 -4.18
N TYR A 276 -11.10 -17.27 -2.92
CA TYR A 276 -10.46 -18.00 -1.83
C TYR A 276 -10.54 -19.52 -2.03
N GLU A 277 -11.70 -20.02 -2.43
CA GLU A 277 -11.89 -21.45 -2.73
C GLU A 277 -10.97 -21.92 -3.84
N GLY A 278 -10.93 -21.19 -4.98
CA GLY A 278 -10.06 -21.51 -6.11
C GLY A 278 -8.58 -21.41 -5.75
N ALA A 279 -8.18 -20.40 -4.98
CA ALA A 279 -6.80 -20.25 -4.54
C ALA A 279 -6.35 -21.38 -3.60
N LEU A 280 -7.18 -21.77 -2.61
CA LEU A 280 -6.91 -22.90 -1.73
C LEU A 280 -6.76 -24.21 -2.51
N ALA A 281 -7.66 -24.47 -3.45
CA ALA A 281 -7.63 -25.68 -4.29
C ALA A 281 -6.36 -25.82 -5.12
N ASN A 282 -5.71 -24.70 -5.47
CA ASN A 282 -4.53 -24.66 -6.32
C ASN A 282 -3.23 -24.30 -5.58
N GLY A 283 -3.25 -24.24 -4.24
CA GLY A 283 -2.07 -23.89 -3.43
C GLY A 283 -1.48 -22.53 -3.76
N LEU A 284 -2.35 -21.55 -4.05
CA LEU A 284 -2.00 -20.15 -4.26
C LEU A 284 -2.22 -19.37 -2.97
N GLN A 285 -1.42 -18.33 -2.75
CA GLN A 285 -1.57 -17.42 -1.62
C GLN A 285 -2.42 -16.21 -2.02
N VAL A 286 -3.28 -15.72 -1.12
CA VAL A 286 -4.06 -14.50 -1.31
C VAL A 286 -3.77 -13.50 -0.20
N HIS A 287 -3.46 -12.27 -0.60
CA HIS A 287 -3.36 -11.10 0.27
C HIS A 287 -4.58 -10.21 0.06
N THR A 288 -5.32 -9.94 1.11
CA THR A 288 -6.60 -9.23 1.03
C THR A 288 -6.54 -7.91 1.78
N HIS A 289 -6.75 -6.80 1.07
CA HIS A 289 -6.86 -5.47 1.66
C HIS A 289 -8.14 -5.38 2.51
N THR A 290 -7.99 -5.01 3.77
CA THR A 290 -9.08 -4.76 4.72
C THR A 290 -8.66 -3.67 5.71
N ASN A 291 -9.31 -2.52 5.72
CA ASN A 291 -9.05 -1.46 6.70
C ASN A 291 -10.12 -1.42 7.79
N GLY A 292 -11.38 -1.40 7.40
CA GLY A 292 -12.49 -1.35 8.34
C GLY A 292 -12.76 -2.69 9.01
N ASP A 293 -13.27 -2.63 10.23
CA ASP A 293 -13.65 -3.81 11.00
C ASP A 293 -14.80 -4.63 10.35
N GLU A 294 -15.72 -3.97 9.62
CA GLU A 294 -16.75 -4.64 8.82
C GLU A 294 -16.13 -5.40 7.63
N ALA A 295 -15.12 -4.83 6.99
CA ALA A 295 -14.39 -5.46 5.89
C ALA A 295 -13.58 -6.68 6.36
N ILE A 296 -12.98 -6.60 7.55
CA ILE A 296 -12.27 -7.73 8.17
C ILE A 296 -13.24 -8.88 8.46
N ASP A 297 -14.44 -8.58 8.99
CA ASP A 297 -15.48 -9.61 9.24
C ASP A 297 -15.87 -10.32 7.94
N LEU A 298 -16.09 -9.57 6.87
CA LEU A 298 -16.44 -10.14 5.57
C LEU A 298 -15.34 -11.05 5.04
N ALA A 299 -14.08 -10.61 5.09
CA ALA A 299 -12.94 -11.41 4.64
C ALA A 299 -12.82 -12.72 5.45
N ILE A 300 -12.93 -12.66 6.77
CA ILE A 300 -12.92 -13.84 7.65
C ILE A 300 -14.09 -14.76 7.33
N HIS A 301 -15.28 -14.20 7.09
CA HIS A 301 -16.46 -14.98 6.74
C HIS A 301 -16.26 -15.73 5.42
N CYS A 302 -15.90 -15.05 4.35
CA CYS A 302 -15.65 -15.65 3.04
C CYS A 302 -14.55 -16.72 3.11
N PHE A 303 -13.46 -16.43 3.84
CA PHE A 303 -12.39 -17.40 4.02
C PHE A 303 -12.83 -18.64 4.78
N THR A 304 -13.65 -18.47 5.84
CA THR A 304 -14.21 -19.60 6.59
C THR A 304 -15.07 -20.50 5.70
N GLN A 305 -15.86 -19.92 4.79
CA GLN A 305 -16.67 -20.68 3.85
C GLN A 305 -15.78 -21.46 2.86
N ALA A 306 -14.74 -20.83 2.33
CA ALA A 306 -13.81 -21.47 1.42
C ALA A 306 -13.03 -22.61 2.10
N LEU A 307 -12.53 -22.40 3.33
CA LEU A 307 -11.77 -23.41 4.08
C LEU A 307 -12.61 -24.64 4.44
N ARG A 308 -13.94 -24.49 4.66
CA ARG A 308 -14.85 -25.62 4.88
C ARG A 308 -15.00 -26.52 3.66
N LYS A 309 -14.87 -25.96 2.45
CA LYS A 309 -14.95 -26.70 1.20
C LYS A 309 -13.60 -27.28 0.81
N GLN A 310 -12.54 -26.52 1.02
CA GLN A 310 -11.17 -26.85 0.62
C GLN A 310 -10.22 -26.66 1.81
N SER A 311 -9.96 -27.73 2.57
CA SER A 311 -9.04 -27.67 3.71
C SER A 311 -7.59 -27.46 3.27
N SER A 312 -6.84 -26.66 4.01
CA SER A 312 -5.40 -26.45 3.83
C SER A 312 -4.76 -26.20 5.19
N ALA A 313 -3.65 -26.88 5.47
CA ALA A 313 -2.95 -26.76 6.74
C ALA A 313 -2.00 -25.55 6.80
N ASP A 314 -1.43 -25.15 5.68
CA ASP A 314 -0.45 -24.05 5.59
C ASP A 314 -0.70 -23.18 4.33
N HIS A 315 -1.84 -22.49 4.32
CA HIS A 315 -2.23 -21.61 3.22
C HIS A 315 -1.61 -20.21 3.33
N ARG A 316 -1.33 -19.75 4.56
CA ARG A 316 -0.80 -18.43 4.91
C ARG A 316 -1.46 -17.27 4.16
N PHE A 317 -2.80 -17.29 4.02
CA PHE A 317 -3.51 -16.12 3.51
C PHE A 317 -3.36 -14.97 4.48
N VAL A 318 -3.21 -13.77 3.94
CA VAL A 318 -2.88 -12.57 4.72
C VAL A 318 -3.98 -11.54 4.60
N LEU A 319 -4.47 -11.04 5.73
CA LEU A 319 -5.24 -9.81 5.75
C LEU A 319 -4.28 -8.63 5.90
N GLN A 320 -4.34 -7.73 4.94
CA GLN A 320 -3.48 -6.55 4.86
C GLN A 320 -4.13 -5.37 5.57
N HIS A 321 -3.31 -4.55 6.22
CA HIS A 321 -3.66 -3.38 7.03
C HIS A 321 -4.41 -3.74 8.31
N CYS A 322 -5.58 -4.36 8.24
CA CYS A 322 -6.43 -4.65 9.40
C CYS A 322 -6.47 -3.47 10.39
N GLN A 323 -6.59 -2.24 9.84
CA GLN A 323 -6.40 -1.02 10.62
C GLN A 323 -7.33 -0.96 11.85
N MET A 324 -8.57 -1.46 11.71
CA MET A 324 -9.55 -1.53 12.80
C MET A 324 -9.75 -2.93 13.36
N GLY A 325 -8.78 -3.84 13.13
CA GLY A 325 -8.82 -5.20 13.66
C GLY A 325 -8.97 -5.25 15.19
N ASP A 326 -9.87 -6.12 15.66
CA ASP A 326 -10.10 -6.34 17.10
C ASP A 326 -9.63 -7.73 17.57
N GLU A 327 -9.53 -7.92 18.89
CA GLU A 327 -9.07 -9.18 19.48
C GLU A 327 -9.92 -10.39 19.09
N ALA A 328 -11.25 -10.22 18.90
CA ALA A 328 -12.11 -11.33 18.51
C ALA A 328 -11.83 -11.75 17.06
N GLN A 329 -11.57 -10.78 16.19
CA GLN A 329 -11.15 -11.02 14.82
C GLN A 329 -9.77 -11.68 14.77
N PHE A 330 -8.79 -11.19 15.54
CA PHE A 330 -7.45 -11.78 15.60
C PHE A 330 -7.47 -13.21 16.12
N ARG A 331 -8.26 -13.53 17.14
CA ARG A 331 -8.44 -14.92 17.60
C ARG A 331 -9.05 -15.82 16.52
N LYS A 332 -10.04 -15.31 15.77
CA LYS A 332 -10.60 -16.06 14.63
C LYS A 332 -9.59 -16.28 13.51
N MET A 333 -8.82 -15.25 13.18
CA MET A 333 -7.76 -15.33 12.17
C MET A 333 -6.73 -16.39 12.57
N GLN A 334 -6.28 -16.38 13.81
CA GLN A 334 -5.32 -17.36 14.33
C GLN A 334 -5.89 -18.80 14.23
N ALA A 335 -7.13 -19.01 14.66
CA ALA A 335 -7.78 -20.32 14.59
C ALA A 335 -7.98 -20.82 13.14
N LEU A 336 -8.03 -19.93 12.17
CA LEU A 336 -8.15 -20.23 10.75
C LEU A 336 -6.78 -20.32 10.05
N GLY A 337 -5.67 -20.07 10.72
CA GLY A 337 -4.33 -20.03 10.11
C GLY A 337 -4.06 -18.80 9.23
N LEU A 338 -4.89 -17.74 9.32
CA LEU A 338 -4.67 -16.48 8.63
C LEU A 338 -3.49 -15.72 9.28
N ALA A 339 -2.71 -15.04 8.48
CA ALA A 339 -1.70 -14.09 8.92
C ALA A 339 -2.21 -12.64 8.79
N VAL A 340 -1.51 -11.70 9.44
CA VAL A 340 -1.80 -10.28 9.37
C VAL A 340 -0.55 -9.49 8.99
N ASN A 341 -0.74 -8.43 8.23
CA ASN A 341 0.31 -7.46 7.92
C ASN A 341 -0.23 -6.06 8.22
N LEU A 342 0.19 -5.48 9.36
CA LEU A 342 -0.35 -4.24 9.90
C LEU A 342 0.38 -3.00 9.36
N PHE A 343 -0.28 -1.84 9.41
CA PHE A 343 0.26 -0.58 8.88
C PHE A 343 0.43 0.50 9.97
N PRO A 344 1.41 0.37 10.89
CA PRO A 344 1.60 1.29 12.01
C PRO A 344 1.84 2.75 11.62
N ASN A 345 2.35 3.02 10.41
CA ASN A 345 2.60 4.37 9.91
C ASN A 345 1.33 5.25 9.91
N HIS A 346 0.13 4.63 9.91
CA HIS A 346 -1.14 5.37 10.10
C HIS A 346 -1.14 6.23 11.37
N HIS A 347 -0.44 5.82 12.45
CA HIS A 347 -0.38 6.62 13.68
C HIS A 347 0.29 7.97 13.43
N TYR A 348 1.45 7.96 12.79
CA TYR A 348 2.19 9.19 12.53
C TYR A 348 1.50 10.05 11.48
N PHE A 349 1.17 9.46 10.32
CA PHE A 349 0.70 10.24 9.19
C PHE A 349 -0.74 10.71 9.35
N TRP A 350 -1.64 9.92 9.91
CA TRP A 350 -3.08 10.24 10.00
C TRP A 350 -3.67 10.14 11.41
N GLY A 351 -2.87 9.85 12.43
CA GLY A 351 -3.35 9.61 13.78
C GLY A 351 -4.16 10.75 14.35
N ASP A 352 -3.73 12.00 14.15
CA ASP A 352 -4.44 13.19 14.59
C ASP A 352 -5.81 13.32 13.91
N GLN A 353 -5.88 13.09 12.61
CA GLN A 353 -7.11 13.13 11.81
C GLN A 353 -8.04 11.96 12.14
N HIS A 354 -7.49 10.77 12.38
CA HIS A 354 -8.28 9.63 12.83
C HIS A 354 -8.91 9.88 14.19
N ARG A 355 -8.17 10.49 15.12
CA ARG A 355 -8.66 10.86 16.45
C ARG A 355 -9.76 11.92 16.41
N THR A 356 -9.65 12.90 15.52
CA THR A 356 -10.52 14.08 15.54
C THR A 356 -11.63 14.05 14.49
N ILE A 357 -11.46 13.32 13.39
CA ILE A 357 -12.35 13.39 12.23
C ILE A 357 -13.02 12.05 11.93
N THR A 358 -12.23 10.97 11.75
CA THR A 358 -12.76 9.75 11.14
C THR A 358 -13.20 8.67 12.13
N LEU A 359 -12.40 8.39 13.17
CA LEU A 359 -12.65 7.31 14.13
C LEU A 359 -13.12 7.82 15.50
N GLY A 360 -12.74 9.05 15.85
CA GLY A 360 -12.93 9.60 17.17
C GLY A 360 -11.89 9.12 18.18
N PRO A 361 -11.83 9.76 19.38
CA PRO A 361 -10.71 9.60 20.32
C PRO A 361 -10.58 8.18 20.88
N GLN A 362 -11.67 7.44 21.03
CA GLN A 362 -11.65 6.09 21.59
C GLN A 362 -11.22 5.03 20.57
N ARG A 363 -11.81 5.04 19.37
CA ARG A 363 -11.49 4.02 18.36
C ARG A 363 -10.10 4.20 17.75
N ALA A 364 -9.62 5.45 17.64
CA ALA A 364 -8.29 5.74 17.17
C ALA A 364 -7.18 5.13 18.05
N GLN A 365 -7.42 4.95 19.35
CA GLN A 365 -6.47 4.26 20.24
C GLN A 365 -6.21 2.81 19.85
N ARG A 366 -7.17 2.17 19.20
CA ARG A 366 -7.10 0.74 18.87
C ARG A 366 -6.66 0.41 17.46
N MET A 367 -6.49 1.42 16.59
CA MET A 367 -6.08 1.14 15.22
C MET A 367 -4.68 0.50 15.17
N ASN A 368 -4.47 -0.41 14.20
CA ASN A 368 -3.22 -1.16 14.04
C ASN A 368 -2.75 -1.80 15.35
N ALA A 369 -3.57 -2.65 15.92
CA ALA A 369 -3.38 -3.25 17.24
C ALA A 369 -2.32 -4.37 17.23
N CYS A 370 -1.02 -3.97 17.13
CA CYS A 370 0.11 -4.88 17.00
C CYS A 370 0.26 -5.82 18.20
N ALA A 371 0.18 -5.28 19.43
CA ALA A 371 0.32 -6.10 20.62
C ALA A 371 -0.84 -7.10 20.77
N SER A 372 -2.06 -6.72 20.40
CA SER A 372 -3.21 -7.63 20.38
C SER A 372 -3.05 -8.75 19.35
N ALA A 373 -2.51 -8.46 18.16
CA ALA A 373 -2.22 -9.48 17.14
C ALA A 373 -1.17 -10.49 17.63
N LEU A 374 -0.10 -10.02 18.27
CA LEU A 374 0.94 -10.87 18.87
C LEU A 374 0.38 -11.71 20.01
N ARG A 375 -0.38 -11.11 20.94
CA ARG A 375 -1.04 -11.84 22.04
C ARG A 375 -2.00 -12.92 21.54
N ALA A 376 -2.65 -12.72 20.39
CA ALA A 376 -3.47 -13.74 19.74
C ALA A 376 -2.64 -14.86 19.09
N GLY A 377 -1.33 -14.74 19.00
CA GLY A 377 -0.43 -15.73 18.37
C GLY A 377 -0.46 -15.70 16.84
N LEU A 378 -0.83 -14.57 16.23
CA LEU A 378 -0.83 -14.42 14.78
C LEU A 378 0.61 -14.32 14.24
N VAL A 379 0.83 -14.90 13.08
CA VAL A 379 1.96 -14.52 12.22
C VAL A 379 1.71 -13.06 11.79
N MET A 380 2.62 -12.18 12.16
CA MET A 380 2.46 -10.75 11.95
C MET A 380 3.69 -10.15 11.24
N GLY A 381 3.43 -9.47 10.12
CA GLY A 381 4.32 -8.47 9.55
C GLY A 381 3.82 -7.06 9.82
N ILE A 382 4.69 -6.08 9.62
CA ILE A 382 4.33 -4.66 9.53
C ILE A 382 4.95 -4.06 8.27
N HIS A 383 4.30 -3.06 7.69
CA HIS A 383 4.65 -2.56 6.37
C HIS A 383 4.51 -1.03 6.23
N SER A 384 5.10 -0.48 5.16
CA SER A 384 5.03 0.94 4.82
C SER A 384 3.92 1.30 3.84
N ASP A 385 3.41 0.31 3.09
CA ASP A 385 2.50 0.53 1.96
C ASP A 385 3.03 1.56 0.94
N ALA A 386 4.35 1.58 0.73
CA ALA A 386 4.97 2.52 -0.20
C ALA A 386 4.35 2.40 -1.62
N PRO A 387 3.89 3.49 -2.23
CA PRO A 387 4.15 4.92 -1.96
C PRO A 387 3.19 5.62 -0.98
N VAL A 388 2.25 4.94 -0.35
CA VAL A 388 1.27 5.56 0.59
C VAL A 388 2.01 6.29 1.72
N THR A 389 3.01 5.64 2.32
CA THR A 389 4.04 6.28 3.14
C THR A 389 5.43 5.96 2.59
N PRO A 390 6.50 6.65 3.04
CA PRO A 390 7.85 6.33 2.60
C PRO A 390 8.24 4.88 2.86
N LEU A 391 8.97 4.27 1.92
CA LEU A 391 9.60 2.97 2.11
C LEU A 391 10.71 3.10 3.16
N ALA A 392 10.42 2.78 4.41
CA ALA A 392 11.32 2.96 5.54
C ALA A 392 10.99 1.97 6.69
N PRO A 393 11.44 0.70 6.62
CA PRO A 393 11.09 -0.31 7.63
C PRO A 393 11.45 0.07 9.06
N LEU A 394 12.57 0.76 9.30
CA LEU A 394 12.93 1.25 10.64
C LEU A 394 11.97 2.34 11.15
N PHE A 395 11.40 3.16 10.26
CA PHE A 395 10.33 4.09 10.63
C PHE A 395 9.03 3.32 10.93
N THR A 396 8.70 2.30 10.17
CA THR A 396 7.54 1.44 10.42
C THR A 396 7.66 0.73 11.77
N ALA A 397 8.85 0.19 12.09
CA ALA A 397 9.14 -0.38 13.40
C ALA A 397 9.02 0.67 14.51
N TRP A 398 9.59 1.88 14.33
CA TRP A 398 9.46 2.99 15.26
C TRP A 398 8.00 3.37 15.50
N ALA A 399 7.18 3.41 14.45
CA ALA A 399 5.76 3.72 14.56
C ALA A 399 4.99 2.67 15.37
N ALA A 400 5.34 1.39 15.26
CA ALA A 400 4.74 0.30 16.04
C ALA A 400 5.17 0.34 17.52
N VAL A 401 6.42 0.72 17.79
CA VAL A 401 6.99 0.78 19.15
C VAL A 401 6.46 2.00 19.92
N ASN A 402 6.38 3.18 19.28
CA ASN A 402 6.09 4.44 19.96
C ASN A 402 4.64 4.93 19.77
N ARG A 403 3.97 4.55 18.68
CA ARG A 403 2.60 4.92 18.32
C ARG A 403 2.32 6.43 18.38
N LEU A 404 3.32 7.24 18.03
CA LEU A 404 3.24 8.69 18.05
C LEU A 404 2.56 9.23 16.79
N THR A 405 1.66 10.20 16.97
CA THR A 405 1.15 11.03 15.87
C THR A 405 2.16 12.11 15.48
N ALA A 406 1.92 12.78 14.34
CA ALA A 406 2.76 13.92 13.93
C ALA A 406 2.74 15.09 14.94
N SER A 407 1.67 15.24 15.74
CA SER A 407 1.61 16.21 16.83
C SER A 407 2.25 15.72 18.13
N GLY A 408 2.78 14.50 18.19
CA GLY A 408 3.43 13.93 19.37
C GLY A 408 2.47 13.27 20.37
N VAL A 409 1.23 13.01 20.00
CA VAL A 409 0.27 12.28 20.86
C VAL A 409 0.48 10.77 20.70
N THR A 410 0.61 10.04 21.80
CA THR A 410 0.62 8.56 21.76
C THR A 410 -0.81 8.03 21.63
N LEU A 411 -1.08 7.20 20.64
CA LEU A 411 -2.38 6.54 20.43
C LEU A 411 -2.33 5.07 20.84
N GLY A 412 -2.98 4.75 21.98
CA GLY A 412 -3.12 3.38 22.48
C GLY A 412 -1.79 2.76 22.92
N SER A 413 -1.23 3.27 24.01
CA SER A 413 0.03 2.78 24.60
C SER A 413 0.04 1.27 24.87
N ASP A 414 -1.13 0.66 25.14
CA ASP A 414 -1.28 -0.77 25.41
C ASP A 414 -1.06 -1.65 24.16
N GLU A 415 -1.04 -1.02 23.00
CA GLU A 415 -0.78 -1.67 21.70
C GLU A 415 0.65 -1.40 21.18
N CYS A 416 1.51 -0.72 21.95
CA CYS A 416 2.92 -0.63 21.68
C CYS A 416 3.56 -2.02 21.76
N ILE A 417 4.51 -2.30 20.88
CA ILE A 417 5.32 -3.53 20.90
C ILE A 417 6.78 -3.20 21.23
N SER A 418 7.54 -4.18 21.65
CA SER A 418 8.96 -4.02 21.89
C SER A 418 9.75 -3.77 20.61
N VAL A 419 10.99 -3.27 20.74
CA VAL A 419 11.92 -3.12 19.61
C VAL A 419 12.18 -4.47 18.95
N ASP A 420 12.36 -5.53 19.74
CA ASP A 420 12.61 -6.89 19.24
C ASP A 420 11.44 -7.41 18.40
N GLU A 421 10.20 -7.27 18.89
CA GLU A 421 8.99 -7.64 18.15
C GLU A 421 8.82 -6.84 16.87
N ALA A 422 9.15 -5.54 16.88
CA ALA A 422 9.07 -4.69 15.70
C ALA A 422 10.14 -5.05 14.66
N LEU A 423 11.37 -5.32 15.08
CA LEU A 423 12.45 -5.78 14.20
C LEU A 423 12.15 -7.18 13.62
N TYR A 424 11.56 -8.07 14.42
CA TYR A 424 11.03 -9.34 13.91
C TYR A 424 9.96 -9.12 12.85
N ALA A 425 9.01 -8.21 13.05
CA ALA A 425 7.90 -7.96 12.16
C ALA A 425 8.30 -7.34 10.80
N ILE A 426 9.45 -6.63 10.71
CA ILE A 426 10.02 -6.11 9.45
C ILE A 426 11.05 -7.06 8.81
N THR A 427 11.29 -8.23 9.39
CA THR A 427 12.24 -9.23 8.89
C THR A 427 11.57 -10.60 8.76
N LEU A 428 11.68 -11.46 9.77
CA LEU A 428 11.16 -12.82 9.71
C LEU A 428 9.62 -12.86 9.69
N GLY A 429 8.95 -12.02 10.46
CA GLY A 429 7.49 -11.92 10.46
C GLY A 429 6.94 -11.55 9.07
N ALA A 430 7.53 -10.53 8.44
CA ALA A 430 7.18 -10.18 7.07
C ALA A 430 7.51 -11.31 6.07
N ALA A 431 8.64 -11.99 6.21
CA ALA A 431 8.98 -13.14 5.37
C ALA A 431 7.96 -14.29 5.51
N GLN A 432 7.45 -14.53 6.72
CA GLN A 432 6.40 -15.52 6.97
C GLN A 432 5.09 -15.18 6.26
N THR A 433 4.72 -13.90 6.20
CA THR A 433 3.52 -13.46 5.45
C THR A 433 3.68 -13.64 3.93
N LEU A 434 4.89 -13.83 3.44
CA LEU A 434 5.20 -14.06 2.02
C LEU A 434 5.53 -15.52 1.70
N HIS A 435 5.47 -16.42 2.69
CA HIS A 435 5.88 -17.83 2.53
C HIS A 435 7.37 -17.97 2.13
N LEU A 436 8.22 -17.01 2.55
CA LEU A 436 9.66 -16.97 2.24
C LEU A 436 10.54 -17.09 3.49
N ASP A 437 9.98 -17.39 4.65
CA ASP A 437 10.70 -17.51 5.92
C ASP A 437 11.74 -18.63 5.95
N HIS A 438 11.63 -19.60 5.06
CA HIS A 438 12.65 -20.64 4.86
C HIS A 438 13.88 -20.14 4.08
N GLU A 439 13.76 -19.04 3.33
CA GLU A 439 14.84 -18.47 2.49
C GLU A 439 15.43 -17.18 3.05
N VAL A 440 14.62 -16.29 3.64
CA VAL A 440 15.01 -14.93 4.05
C VAL A 440 14.45 -14.54 5.42
N GLY A 441 14.69 -13.31 5.86
CA GLY A 441 14.13 -12.73 7.09
C GLY A 441 14.91 -13.05 8.36
N SER A 442 15.86 -13.96 8.33
CA SER A 442 16.78 -14.21 9.45
C SER A 442 18.15 -14.67 8.98
N ILE A 443 19.18 -14.48 9.83
CA ILE A 443 20.54 -14.96 9.57
C ILE A 443 20.64 -16.38 10.14
N ALA A 444 20.53 -17.37 9.25
CA ALA A 444 20.62 -18.78 9.61
C ALA A 444 21.28 -19.58 8.48
N VAL A 445 21.93 -20.70 8.83
CA VAL A 445 22.52 -21.60 7.86
C VAL A 445 21.45 -22.12 6.90
N GLY A 446 21.75 -22.09 5.59
CA GLY A 446 20.82 -22.51 4.53
C GLY A 446 19.93 -21.38 3.97
N LYS A 447 19.86 -20.21 4.61
CA LYS A 447 19.17 -19.04 4.08
C LYS A 447 20.06 -18.18 3.18
N ARG A 448 19.43 -17.30 2.43
CA ARG A 448 20.11 -16.34 1.55
C ARG A 448 20.94 -15.36 2.36
N ALA A 449 22.13 -15.01 1.85
CA ALA A 449 22.99 -14.00 2.44
C ALA A 449 22.47 -12.58 2.12
N ASP A 450 21.34 -12.25 2.73
CA ASP A 450 20.64 -10.96 2.57
C ASP A 450 20.77 -10.17 3.88
N PHE A 451 21.39 -8.98 3.83
CA PHE A 451 21.65 -8.14 4.99
C PHE A 451 21.29 -6.69 4.75
N ALA A 452 20.76 -6.01 5.77
CA ALA A 452 20.76 -4.56 5.90
C ALA A 452 21.97 -4.14 6.71
N VAL A 453 22.78 -3.21 6.17
CA VAL A 453 23.97 -2.67 6.84
C VAL A 453 23.59 -1.32 7.45
N LEU A 454 23.60 -1.25 8.77
CA LEU A 454 23.16 -0.08 9.54
C LEU A 454 24.36 0.63 10.18
N GLU A 455 24.25 1.96 10.40
CA GLU A 455 25.29 2.73 11.08
C GLU A 455 25.33 2.47 12.60
N HIS A 456 24.19 2.10 13.20
CA HIS A 456 24.08 1.81 14.63
C HIS A 456 23.28 0.53 14.88
N ASP A 457 23.53 -0.12 15.99
CA ASP A 457 22.75 -1.27 16.46
C ASP A 457 21.37 -0.76 16.95
N PRO A 458 20.25 -1.27 16.40
CA PRO A 458 18.91 -0.90 16.84
C PRO A 458 18.62 -1.17 18.31
N TYR A 459 19.36 -2.09 18.95
CA TYR A 459 19.21 -2.39 20.37
C TYR A 459 19.98 -1.44 21.30
N GLU A 460 20.93 -0.66 20.75
CA GLU A 460 21.75 0.29 21.50
C GLU A 460 21.23 1.73 21.43
N VAL A 461 20.21 2.00 20.59
CA VAL A 461 19.59 3.33 20.49
C VAL A 461 18.31 3.38 21.30
N PRO A 462 17.93 4.58 21.83
CA PRO A 462 16.60 4.75 22.42
C PRO A 462 15.48 4.41 21.43
N PRO A 463 14.38 3.77 21.87
CA PRO A 463 13.28 3.40 20.98
C PRO A 463 12.72 4.57 20.14
N GLU A 464 12.74 5.78 20.67
CA GLU A 464 12.32 7.00 20.01
C GLU A 464 13.24 7.41 18.87
N ALA A 465 14.48 6.93 18.86
CA ALA A 465 15.48 7.24 17.84
C ALA A 465 15.61 6.16 16.74
N LEU A 466 14.89 5.05 16.83
CA LEU A 466 15.00 3.89 15.92
C LEU A 466 14.89 4.30 14.43
N HIS A 467 13.99 5.21 14.10
CA HIS A 467 13.78 5.71 12.75
C HIS A 467 14.91 6.61 12.22
N ARG A 468 15.85 7.03 13.07
CA ARG A 468 16.99 7.89 12.71
C ARG A 468 18.25 7.10 12.33
N ILE A 469 18.24 5.80 12.57
CA ILE A 469 19.36 4.93 12.18
C ILE A 469 19.49 4.96 10.67
N LYS A 470 20.65 5.34 10.19
CA LYS A 470 20.92 5.36 8.76
C LYS A 470 21.29 3.98 8.24
N VAL A 471 20.84 3.71 7.04
CA VAL A 471 21.19 2.52 6.28
C VAL A 471 22.38 2.85 5.39
N TRP A 472 23.49 2.16 5.56
CA TRP A 472 24.66 2.31 4.72
C TRP A 472 24.48 1.62 3.35
N GLY A 473 23.69 0.55 3.29
CA GLY A 473 23.40 -0.20 2.09
C GLY A 473 22.82 -1.59 2.40
N THR A 474 22.75 -2.41 1.37
CA THR A 474 22.28 -3.80 1.48
C THR A 474 23.31 -4.78 0.95
N VAL A 475 23.24 -6.02 1.44
CA VAL A 475 23.83 -7.19 0.79
C VAL A 475 22.66 -8.07 0.34
N GLN A 476 22.60 -8.39 -0.95
CA GLN A 476 21.56 -9.26 -1.51
C GLN A 476 22.22 -10.44 -2.23
N ALA A 477 21.88 -11.65 -1.79
CA ALA A 477 22.49 -12.90 -2.24
C ALA A 477 24.05 -12.87 -2.19
N GLY A 478 24.61 -12.26 -1.14
CA GLY A 478 26.05 -12.12 -0.93
C GLY A 478 26.70 -10.95 -1.70
N ARG A 479 25.96 -10.19 -2.49
CA ARG A 479 26.47 -9.05 -3.24
C ARG A 479 26.13 -7.73 -2.56
N LEU A 480 27.14 -6.86 -2.41
CA LEU A 480 27.02 -5.56 -1.77
C LEU A 480 26.42 -4.50 -2.70
N PHE A 481 25.49 -3.72 -2.18
CA PHE A 481 24.87 -2.56 -2.83
C PHE A 481 24.86 -1.37 -1.87
N PRO A 482 25.83 -0.44 -1.99
CA PRO A 482 25.88 0.76 -1.16
C PRO A 482 24.65 1.66 -1.46
N ALA A 483 24.07 2.24 -0.41
CA ALA A 483 23.17 3.36 -0.57
C ALA A 483 24.02 4.55 -1.07
N SER A 484 23.80 5.00 -2.30
CA SER A 484 24.50 6.19 -2.79
C SER A 484 24.22 7.34 -1.82
N LEU A 485 25.24 7.85 -1.18
CA LEU A 485 25.22 9.02 -0.29
C LEU A 485 25.00 10.29 -1.11
#